data_6984f3d57ab55c953c5765b34b44d8b1
#
_entry.id   6984f3d57ab55c953c5765b34b44d8b1
#
_cell.length_a   1.000
_cell.length_b   1.000
_cell.length_c   1.000
_cell.angle_alpha   90.00
_cell.angle_beta   90.00
_cell.angle_gamma   90.00
#
_symmetry.space_group_name_H-M   'P 1'
#
loop_
_entity.id
_entity.type
_entity.pdbx_description
1 polymer ?
#
loop_
_entity_poly.entity_id
_entity_poly.type
_entity_poly.pdbx_seq_one_letter_code
_entity_poly.pdbx_strand_id
1 'polypeptide(L)'
;MTAQYRAFLVEESEGKFSSSITELEKPQPQENEVLIKVEYSSLNYKDALCATGVKGVAASYPFVPGIDAVGIVQESFSKDFSKGDRVICSGYNLGMSVYGGFGNYICVPETWIVNCPTNMDSLSAMSYGVAGLTSAACIEAIMENLDQNAKPIVVSGASGGVGSIAVGILLKLGFKVTAISTKGTSKEGIDFFKLLAGRHENNLSVIDTETFLGEGVRPLDKANFSAGIDTVGGEFLSKILSQVEPKGVVSCCGNVAGGSFKSSVFPFILRGISLVGIDSQDSPLQKKQNFWDKLAADWNLDLQSQTKVITLDELQEEITTILEGGQLGRVVIKHGDDQ
;
A
#
# COMPACT_ATOMS: atom_id res chain seq x y z
N MET A 1 -2.62 16.89 -34.93
CA MET A 1 -3.21 15.77 -34.19
C MET A 1 -2.57 15.80 -32.82
N THR A 2 -3.36 15.85 -31.76
CA THR A 2 -2.86 15.70 -30.38
C THR A 2 -2.28 14.29 -30.21
N ALA A 3 -1.13 14.18 -29.57
CA ALA A 3 -0.52 12.87 -29.30
C ALA A 3 -1.48 12.07 -28.39
N GLN A 4 -1.64 10.78 -28.68
CA GLN A 4 -2.47 9.87 -27.90
C GLN A 4 -1.60 8.97 -27.00
N TYR A 5 -2.20 8.37 -25.96
CA TYR A 5 -1.53 7.43 -25.08
C TYR A 5 -2.50 6.35 -24.58
N ARG A 6 -1.97 5.18 -24.31
CA ARG A 6 -2.76 4.02 -23.80
C ARG A 6 -3.06 4.18 -22.32
N ALA A 7 -4.31 3.87 -21.95
CA ALA A 7 -4.76 3.87 -20.56
C ALA A 7 -5.81 2.77 -20.32
N PHE A 8 -5.87 2.27 -19.11
CA PHE A 8 -6.95 1.42 -18.61
C PHE A 8 -8.11 2.31 -18.16
N LEU A 9 -9.13 2.43 -19.02
CA LEU A 9 -10.28 3.29 -18.79
C LEU A 9 -11.43 2.47 -18.19
N VAL A 10 -12.02 2.99 -17.12
CA VAL A 10 -13.24 2.45 -16.52
C VAL A 10 -14.41 3.34 -16.89
N GLU A 11 -15.48 2.75 -17.40
CA GLU A 11 -16.70 3.43 -17.83
C GLU A 11 -17.92 2.93 -17.03
N GLU A 12 -18.88 3.80 -16.83
CA GLU A 12 -20.18 3.47 -16.24
C GLU A 12 -21.27 3.60 -17.28
N SER A 13 -22.09 2.58 -17.39
CA SER A 13 -23.33 2.60 -18.19
C SER A 13 -24.44 1.90 -17.43
N GLU A 14 -25.52 2.62 -17.13
CA GLU A 14 -26.71 2.08 -16.44
C GLU A 14 -26.37 1.39 -15.09
N GLY A 15 -25.41 1.94 -14.36
CA GLY A 15 -24.96 1.39 -13.07
C GLY A 15 -24.06 0.16 -13.18
N LYS A 16 -23.63 -0.21 -14.39
CA LYS A 16 -22.64 -1.27 -14.63
C LYS A 16 -21.30 -0.66 -15.00
N PHE A 17 -20.24 -1.23 -14.47
CA PHE A 17 -18.87 -0.81 -14.71
C PHE A 17 -18.18 -1.78 -15.65
N SER A 18 -17.47 -1.24 -16.62
CA SER A 18 -16.65 -1.99 -17.57
C SER A 18 -15.31 -1.29 -17.74
N SER A 19 -14.29 -2.04 -18.07
CA SER A 19 -12.95 -1.49 -18.30
C SER A 19 -12.42 -1.93 -19.67
N SER A 20 -11.62 -1.06 -20.28
CA SER A 20 -10.97 -1.32 -21.56
C SER A 20 -9.64 -0.59 -21.65
N ILE A 21 -8.73 -1.10 -22.47
CA ILE A 21 -7.54 -0.35 -22.87
C ILE A 21 -7.93 0.57 -24.01
N THR A 22 -7.76 1.89 -23.80
CA THR A 22 -8.21 2.92 -24.70
C THR A 22 -7.09 3.92 -24.99
N GLU A 23 -7.09 4.50 -26.18
CA GLU A 23 -6.24 5.62 -26.54
C GLU A 23 -6.89 6.92 -26.10
N LEU A 24 -6.21 7.67 -25.23
CA LEU A 24 -6.65 8.97 -24.73
C LEU A 24 -5.78 10.09 -25.28
N GLU A 25 -6.29 11.30 -25.32
CA GLU A 25 -5.49 12.48 -25.65
C GLU A 25 -4.50 12.77 -24.53
N LYS A 26 -3.23 12.99 -24.87
CA LYS A 26 -2.17 13.33 -23.94
C LYS A 26 -2.51 14.64 -23.22
N PRO A 27 -2.54 14.67 -21.88
CA PRO A 27 -2.87 15.86 -21.14
C PRO A 27 -1.79 16.94 -21.33
N GLN A 28 -2.22 18.21 -21.21
CA GLN A 28 -1.35 19.38 -21.29
C GLN A 28 -1.27 19.99 -19.89
N PRO A 29 -0.08 20.08 -19.29
CA PRO A 29 0.08 20.66 -17.97
C PRO A 29 -0.25 22.15 -17.96
N GLN A 30 -0.86 22.60 -16.85
CA GLN A 30 -1.14 23.98 -16.55
C GLN A 30 -0.09 24.55 -15.59
N GLU A 31 -0.26 25.81 -15.18
CA GLU A 31 0.61 26.44 -14.18
C GLU A 31 0.68 25.58 -12.89
N ASN A 32 1.89 25.33 -12.39
CA ASN A 32 2.22 24.47 -11.25
C ASN A 32 1.89 22.97 -11.44
N GLU A 33 1.68 22.53 -12.69
CA GLU A 33 1.50 21.11 -13.01
C GLU A 33 2.72 20.54 -13.73
N VAL A 34 2.84 19.22 -13.62
CA VAL A 34 3.93 18.44 -14.21
C VAL A 34 3.33 17.27 -14.98
N LEU A 35 3.71 17.14 -16.25
CA LEU A 35 3.40 16.00 -17.09
C LEU A 35 4.49 14.95 -16.93
N ILE A 36 4.12 13.76 -16.51
CA ILE A 36 5.02 12.64 -16.23
C ILE A 36 4.70 11.49 -17.20
N LYS A 37 5.72 11.00 -17.92
CA LYS A 37 5.65 9.71 -18.63
C LYS A 37 5.85 8.62 -17.59
N VAL A 38 4.83 7.80 -17.37
CA VAL A 38 4.85 6.72 -16.39
C VAL A 38 5.72 5.58 -16.87
N GLU A 39 6.68 5.16 -16.06
CA GLU A 39 7.49 3.96 -16.29
C GLU A 39 6.85 2.74 -15.62
N TYR A 40 6.40 2.91 -14.38
CA TYR A 40 5.70 1.88 -13.60
C TYR A 40 4.61 2.51 -12.74
N SER A 41 3.57 1.73 -12.49
CA SER A 41 2.54 1.99 -11.47
C SER A 41 2.29 0.72 -10.66
N SER A 42 1.57 0.80 -9.55
CA SER A 42 1.29 -0.40 -8.75
C SER A 42 -0.19 -0.61 -8.51
N LEU A 43 -0.62 -1.87 -8.45
CA LEU A 43 -2.00 -2.22 -8.13
C LEU A 43 -2.19 -2.24 -6.62
N ASN A 44 -3.16 -1.49 -6.15
CA ASN A 44 -3.59 -1.44 -4.77
C ASN A 44 -5.08 -1.81 -4.65
N TYR A 45 -5.52 -2.25 -3.47
CA TYR A 45 -6.92 -2.62 -3.23
C TYR A 45 -7.89 -1.48 -3.57
N LYS A 46 -7.49 -0.23 -3.31
CA LYS A 46 -8.27 0.97 -3.64
C LYS A 46 -8.48 1.14 -5.14
N ASP A 47 -7.47 0.83 -5.95
CA ASP A 47 -7.57 0.88 -7.41
C ASP A 47 -8.58 -0.15 -7.95
N ALA A 48 -8.58 -1.35 -7.36
CA ALA A 48 -9.54 -2.39 -7.71
C ALA A 48 -10.98 -1.99 -7.31
N LEU A 49 -11.17 -1.33 -6.17
CA LEU A 49 -12.47 -0.77 -5.79
C LEU A 49 -12.92 0.35 -6.75
N CYS A 50 -11.98 1.20 -7.21
CA CYS A 50 -12.26 2.21 -8.24
C CYS A 50 -12.72 1.54 -9.56
N ALA A 51 -12.01 0.50 -10.01
CA ALA A 51 -12.32 -0.20 -11.24
C ALA A 51 -13.68 -0.93 -11.22
N THR A 52 -14.22 -1.23 -10.04
CA THR A 52 -15.52 -1.89 -9.85
C THR A 52 -16.65 -0.95 -9.44
N GLY A 53 -16.39 0.37 -9.41
CA GLY A 53 -17.41 1.36 -9.15
C GLY A 53 -17.86 1.47 -7.70
N VAL A 54 -17.02 1.08 -6.74
CA VAL A 54 -17.34 1.26 -5.32
C VAL A 54 -17.46 2.75 -5.00
N LYS A 55 -18.61 3.14 -4.47
CA LYS A 55 -18.93 4.55 -4.17
C LYS A 55 -17.90 5.17 -3.23
N GLY A 56 -17.51 6.41 -3.53
CA GLY A 56 -16.60 7.21 -2.71
C GLY A 56 -15.11 6.94 -2.99
N VAL A 57 -14.78 6.13 -4.00
CA VAL A 57 -13.40 5.92 -4.46
C VAL A 57 -13.09 6.84 -5.65
N ALA A 58 -13.77 6.69 -6.78
CA ALA A 58 -13.66 7.64 -7.87
C ALA A 58 -14.75 8.73 -7.78
N ALA A 59 -14.41 9.94 -8.20
CA ALA A 59 -15.35 11.08 -8.20
C ALA A 59 -16.41 10.97 -9.30
N SER A 60 -16.04 10.46 -10.47
CA SER A 60 -16.90 10.29 -11.65
C SER A 60 -16.30 9.29 -12.63
N TYR A 61 -17.11 8.85 -13.60
CA TYR A 61 -16.70 8.01 -14.73
C TYR A 61 -17.06 8.71 -16.05
N PRO A 62 -16.34 8.48 -17.18
CA PRO A 62 -15.20 7.55 -17.31
C PRO A 62 -13.96 7.98 -16.53
N PHE A 63 -13.14 7.02 -16.10
CA PHE A 63 -12.00 7.30 -15.22
C PHE A 63 -10.83 6.33 -15.40
N VAL A 64 -9.60 6.82 -15.18
CA VAL A 64 -8.38 6.00 -15.18
C VAL A 64 -7.91 5.84 -13.73
N PRO A 65 -7.97 4.63 -13.14
CA PRO A 65 -7.47 4.36 -11.79
C PRO A 65 -5.93 4.38 -11.68
N GLY A 66 -5.41 4.08 -10.51
CA GLY A 66 -3.97 4.01 -10.21
C GLY A 66 -3.54 5.15 -9.29
N ILE A 67 -3.49 4.88 -7.97
CA ILE A 67 -3.20 5.89 -6.94
C ILE A 67 -1.70 6.14 -6.74
N ASP A 68 -0.83 5.48 -7.51
CA ASP A 68 0.61 5.73 -7.50
C ASP A 68 1.24 5.49 -8.88
N ALA A 69 2.33 6.19 -9.12
CA ALA A 69 3.15 6.06 -10.32
C ALA A 69 4.57 6.59 -10.07
N VAL A 70 5.52 6.02 -10.79
CA VAL A 70 6.88 6.55 -10.96
C VAL A 70 7.13 6.77 -12.45
N GLY A 71 7.82 7.84 -12.78
CA GLY A 71 8.13 8.12 -14.19
C GLY A 71 9.05 9.31 -14.36
N ILE A 72 9.21 9.70 -15.62
CA ILE A 72 10.10 10.77 -16.04
C ILE A 72 9.28 12.00 -16.43
N VAL A 73 9.64 13.15 -15.88
CA VAL A 73 9.06 14.44 -16.23
C VAL A 73 9.28 14.72 -17.72
N GLN A 74 8.21 14.89 -18.47
CA GLN A 74 8.25 15.25 -19.90
C GLN A 74 8.11 16.73 -20.14
N GLU A 75 7.24 17.39 -19.37
CA GLU A 75 6.96 18.82 -19.42
C GLU A 75 6.62 19.31 -18.01
N SER A 76 7.09 20.49 -17.67
CA SER A 76 6.90 21.04 -16.33
C SER A 76 6.67 22.55 -16.37
N PHE A 77 5.65 22.99 -15.65
CA PHE A 77 5.43 24.39 -15.29
C PHE A 77 5.70 24.63 -13.80
N SER A 78 6.43 23.72 -13.18
CA SER A 78 6.94 23.80 -11.80
C SER A 78 8.26 24.54 -11.75
N LYS A 79 8.57 25.12 -10.58
CA LYS A 79 9.88 25.70 -10.28
C LYS A 79 10.85 24.65 -9.69
N ASP A 80 10.32 23.57 -9.16
CA ASP A 80 11.07 22.57 -8.39
C ASP A 80 11.40 21.32 -9.20
N PHE A 81 10.71 21.08 -10.35
CA PHE A 81 10.90 19.91 -11.19
C PHE A 81 11.15 20.28 -12.64
N SER A 82 12.09 19.60 -13.25
CA SER A 82 12.53 19.83 -14.64
C SER A 82 12.36 18.60 -15.51
N LYS A 83 12.24 18.80 -16.83
CA LYS A 83 12.24 17.71 -17.80
C LYS A 83 13.44 16.79 -17.61
N GLY A 84 13.17 15.49 -17.49
CA GLY A 84 14.18 14.44 -17.27
C GLY A 84 14.29 13.99 -15.80
N ASP A 85 13.70 14.71 -14.86
CA ASP A 85 13.68 14.29 -13.46
C ASP A 85 12.85 13.02 -13.30
N ARG A 86 13.35 12.06 -12.49
CA ARG A 86 12.58 10.89 -12.09
C ARG A 86 11.84 11.20 -10.81
N VAL A 87 10.52 11.07 -10.86
CA VAL A 87 9.62 11.47 -9.77
C VAL A 87 8.62 10.39 -9.44
N ILE A 88 8.12 10.42 -8.21
CA ILE A 88 7.08 9.53 -7.69
C ILE A 88 5.87 10.39 -7.32
N CYS A 89 4.68 9.99 -7.77
CA CYS A 89 3.40 10.49 -7.29
C CYS A 89 2.67 9.36 -6.56
N SER A 90 2.28 9.57 -5.30
CA SER A 90 1.58 8.54 -4.51
C SER A 90 0.51 9.16 -3.63
N GLY A 91 -0.73 8.70 -3.78
CA GLY A 91 -1.87 9.19 -3.02
C GLY A 91 -2.43 10.51 -3.52
N TYR A 92 -2.86 11.36 -2.62
CA TYR A 92 -3.67 12.55 -2.90
C TYR A 92 -4.92 12.17 -3.72
N ASN A 93 -5.23 12.93 -4.77
CA ASN A 93 -6.37 12.64 -5.63
C ASN A 93 -5.99 11.90 -6.94
N LEU A 94 -4.74 11.44 -7.07
CA LEU A 94 -4.32 10.60 -8.20
C LEU A 94 -5.14 9.31 -8.21
N GLY A 95 -5.68 8.91 -9.35
CA GLY A 95 -6.52 7.71 -9.46
C GLY A 95 -7.87 7.78 -8.73
N MET A 96 -8.31 8.99 -8.31
CA MET A 96 -9.60 9.23 -7.63
C MET A 96 -10.42 10.36 -8.24
N SER A 97 -9.85 11.53 -8.49
CA SER A 97 -10.48 12.64 -9.21
C SER A 97 -9.58 13.21 -10.32
N VAL A 98 -8.31 12.79 -10.35
CA VAL A 98 -7.36 13.03 -11.43
C VAL A 98 -6.97 11.67 -12.01
N TYR A 99 -6.91 11.54 -13.34
CA TYR A 99 -6.54 10.30 -14.02
C TYR A 99 -5.24 9.74 -13.46
N GLY A 100 -5.27 8.46 -13.12
CA GLY A 100 -4.25 7.79 -12.35
C GLY A 100 -3.16 7.09 -13.15
N GLY A 101 -2.33 6.36 -12.42
CA GLY A 101 -1.15 5.69 -12.92
C GLY A 101 -1.40 4.50 -13.85
N PHE A 102 -2.65 4.11 -14.11
CA PHE A 102 -2.97 3.06 -15.10
C PHE A 102 -3.07 3.62 -16.52
N GLY A 103 -2.26 4.61 -16.82
CA GLY A 103 -2.03 5.19 -18.15
C GLY A 103 -0.57 5.56 -18.36
N ASN A 104 -0.13 5.66 -19.61
CA ASN A 104 1.26 6.00 -19.93
C ASN A 104 1.67 7.42 -19.51
N TYR A 105 0.70 8.29 -19.23
CA TYR A 105 0.94 9.65 -18.75
C TYR A 105 0.02 10.02 -17.60
N ILE A 106 0.55 10.76 -16.64
CA ILE A 106 -0.22 11.49 -15.64
C ILE A 106 0.16 12.97 -15.68
N CYS A 107 -0.82 13.84 -15.38
CA CYS A 107 -0.62 15.27 -15.22
C CYS A 107 -1.10 15.67 -13.84
N VAL A 108 -0.21 16.15 -12.98
CA VAL A 108 -0.47 16.35 -11.56
C VAL A 108 0.15 17.65 -11.04
N PRO A 109 -0.40 18.24 -9.96
CA PRO A 109 0.24 19.36 -9.29
C PRO A 109 1.64 19.01 -8.77
N GLU A 110 2.58 19.95 -8.84
CA GLU A 110 3.94 19.78 -8.31
C GLU A 110 3.95 19.40 -6.81
N THR A 111 2.94 19.81 -6.06
CA THR A 111 2.79 19.52 -4.63
C THR A 111 2.44 18.07 -4.31
N TRP A 112 2.21 17.22 -5.33
CA TRP A 112 1.89 15.80 -5.16
C TRP A 112 3.06 14.88 -5.46
N ILE A 113 4.15 15.41 -5.99
CA ILE A 113 5.30 14.61 -6.43
C ILE A 113 6.52 14.83 -5.54
N VAL A 114 7.32 13.78 -5.44
CA VAL A 114 8.63 13.79 -4.78
C VAL A 114 9.69 13.28 -5.74
N ASN A 115 10.95 13.66 -5.51
CA ASN A 115 12.05 13.06 -6.24
C ASN A 115 12.17 11.57 -5.90
N CYS A 116 12.31 10.72 -6.92
CA CYS A 116 12.67 9.33 -6.69
C CYS A 116 14.12 9.28 -6.16
N PRO A 117 14.37 8.58 -5.02
CA PRO A 117 15.73 8.45 -4.50
C PRO A 117 16.69 7.89 -5.54
N THR A 118 17.88 8.45 -5.66
CA THR A 118 18.86 8.11 -6.72
C THR A 118 19.35 6.65 -6.69
N ASN A 119 19.28 6.03 -5.52
CA ASN A 119 19.66 4.63 -5.26
C ASN A 119 18.46 3.65 -5.37
N MET A 120 17.31 4.11 -5.86
CA MET A 120 16.10 3.30 -6.07
C MET A 120 15.70 3.36 -7.55
N ASP A 121 15.58 2.23 -8.21
CA ASP A 121 15.04 2.15 -9.57
C ASP A 121 13.50 2.24 -9.58
N SER A 122 12.94 2.46 -10.74
CA SER A 122 11.49 2.66 -10.89
C SER A 122 10.66 1.41 -10.54
N LEU A 123 11.18 0.21 -10.82
CA LEU A 123 10.52 -1.05 -10.44
C LEU A 123 10.50 -1.20 -8.93
N SER A 124 11.64 -0.97 -8.28
CA SER A 124 11.75 -1.00 -6.81
C SER A 124 10.84 0.04 -6.16
N ALA A 125 10.77 1.26 -6.71
CA ALA A 125 9.88 2.31 -6.21
C ALA A 125 8.41 1.84 -6.23
N MET A 126 7.92 1.27 -7.33
CA MET A 126 6.53 0.80 -7.42
C MET A 126 6.28 -0.55 -6.74
N SER A 127 7.32 -1.35 -6.49
CA SER A 127 7.20 -2.51 -5.60
C SER A 127 6.85 -2.08 -4.17
N TYR A 128 7.31 -0.93 -3.72
CA TYR A 128 6.81 -0.27 -2.50
C TYR A 128 5.47 0.42 -2.77
N GLY A 129 5.44 1.37 -3.69
CA GLY A 129 4.26 2.18 -3.98
C GLY A 129 3.66 2.84 -2.73
N VAL A 130 2.36 3.13 -2.79
CA VAL A 130 1.60 3.64 -1.64
C VAL A 130 1.57 2.64 -0.47
N ALA A 131 1.68 1.33 -0.76
CA ALA A 131 1.74 0.31 0.27
C ALA A 131 3.01 0.42 1.14
N GLY A 132 4.16 0.75 0.54
CA GLY A 132 5.42 1.03 1.24
C GLY A 132 5.32 2.28 2.12
N LEU A 133 4.74 3.37 1.60
CA LEU A 133 4.50 4.59 2.38
C LEU A 133 3.58 4.30 3.58
N THR A 134 2.52 3.54 3.37
CA THR A 134 1.59 3.16 4.44
C THR A 134 2.27 2.29 5.49
N SER A 135 3.08 1.31 5.06
CA SER A 135 3.87 0.47 5.97
C SER A 135 4.85 1.31 6.79
N ALA A 136 5.54 2.26 6.14
CA ALA A 136 6.48 3.17 6.81
C ALA A 136 5.78 4.03 7.87
N ALA A 137 4.61 4.58 7.54
CA ALA A 137 3.82 5.37 8.47
C ALA A 137 3.29 4.53 9.66
N CYS A 138 2.84 3.29 9.40
CA CYS A 138 2.43 2.34 10.43
C CYS A 138 3.58 2.02 11.39
N ILE A 139 4.76 1.72 10.85
CA ILE A 139 5.95 1.40 11.64
C ILE A 139 6.39 2.63 12.45
N GLU A 140 6.45 3.82 11.84
CA GLU A 140 6.81 5.04 12.57
C GLU A 140 5.89 5.28 13.76
N ALA A 141 4.57 5.09 13.58
CA ALA A 141 3.58 5.30 14.64
C ALA A 141 3.74 4.36 15.84
N ILE A 142 4.26 3.13 15.63
CA ILE A 142 4.41 2.16 16.71
C ILE A 142 5.81 2.18 17.35
N MET A 143 6.83 2.76 16.67
CA MET A 143 8.23 2.65 17.09
C MET A 143 8.60 3.46 18.34
N GLU A 144 7.86 4.51 18.66
CA GLU A 144 8.23 5.48 19.72
C GLU A 144 8.48 4.83 21.10
N ASN A 145 7.87 3.67 21.36
CA ASN A 145 7.95 2.99 22.66
C ASN A 145 8.38 1.51 22.53
N LEU A 146 9.01 1.10 21.43
CA LEU A 146 9.37 -0.30 21.21
C LEU A 146 10.77 -0.63 21.71
N ASP A 147 10.86 -1.76 22.43
CA ASP A 147 12.12 -2.44 22.78
C ASP A 147 12.29 -3.69 21.89
N GLN A 148 13.46 -3.89 21.28
CA GLN A 148 13.76 -5.07 20.45
C GLN A 148 13.68 -6.40 21.21
N ASN A 149 13.81 -6.37 22.54
CA ASN A 149 13.65 -7.56 23.40
C ASN A 149 12.19 -7.79 23.84
N ALA A 150 11.27 -6.94 23.40
CA ALA A 150 9.86 -7.01 23.73
C ALA A 150 9.15 -8.26 23.13
N LYS A 151 7.89 -8.41 23.47
CA LYS A 151 7.00 -9.38 22.80
C LYS A 151 6.92 -9.09 21.32
N PRO A 152 6.48 -10.08 20.49
CA PRO A 152 6.34 -9.85 19.05
C PRO A 152 5.39 -8.70 18.74
N ILE A 153 5.62 -8.07 17.59
CA ILE A 153 4.68 -7.14 16.96
C ILE A 153 3.73 -7.97 16.09
N VAL A 154 2.43 -7.76 16.23
CA VAL A 154 1.43 -8.45 15.39
C VAL A 154 1.12 -7.63 14.14
N VAL A 155 1.05 -8.28 12.98
CA VAL A 155 0.67 -7.67 11.70
C VAL A 155 -0.48 -8.48 11.10
N SER A 156 -1.67 -7.88 10.94
CA SER A 156 -2.79 -8.48 10.23
C SER A 156 -2.67 -8.25 8.71
N GLY A 157 -3.28 -9.12 7.91
CA GLY A 157 -3.18 -9.04 6.45
C GLY A 157 -1.73 -9.14 5.94
N ALA A 158 -0.90 -9.90 6.65
CA ALA A 158 0.54 -9.94 6.50
C ALA A 158 1.05 -10.42 5.13
N SER A 159 0.23 -11.08 4.32
CA SER A 159 0.58 -11.50 2.95
C SER A 159 0.18 -10.47 1.88
N GLY A 160 -0.57 -9.43 2.24
CA GLY A 160 -0.96 -8.34 1.34
C GLY A 160 0.14 -7.29 1.17
N GLY A 161 -0.11 -6.30 0.32
CA GLY A 161 0.89 -5.28 -0.03
C GLY A 161 1.47 -4.54 1.18
N VAL A 162 0.63 -3.93 2.02
CA VAL A 162 1.07 -3.19 3.21
C VAL A 162 1.66 -4.14 4.26
N GLY A 163 0.95 -5.23 4.57
CA GLY A 163 1.35 -6.14 5.64
C GLY A 163 2.68 -6.81 5.37
N SER A 164 2.95 -7.27 4.15
CA SER A 164 4.21 -7.93 3.81
C SER A 164 5.41 -7.00 3.90
N ILE A 165 5.27 -5.77 3.42
CA ILE A 165 6.33 -4.76 3.53
C ILE A 165 6.58 -4.42 5.00
N ALA A 166 5.53 -4.25 5.81
CA ALA A 166 5.67 -3.99 7.24
C ALA A 166 6.39 -5.13 7.96
N VAL A 167 6.00 -6.40 7.69
CA VAL A 167 6.70 -7.58 8.22
C VAL A 167 8.18 -7.58 7.84
N GLY A 168 8.49 -7.37 6.55
CA GLY A 168 9.87 -7.36 6.07
C GLY A 168 10.72 -6.29 6.75
N ILE A 169 10.22 -5.04 6.85
CA ILE A 169 10.95 -3.94 7.52
C ILE A 169 11.15 -4.24 9.00
N LEU A 170 10.12 -4.70 9.72
CA LEU A 170 10.22 -5.03 11.15
C LEU A 170 11.23 -6.14 11.41
N LEU A 171 11.26 -7.19 10.59
CA LEU A 171 12.25 -8.27 10.67
C LEU A 171 13.66 -7.75 10.41
N LYS A 172 13.85 -6.91 9.40
CA LYS A 172 15.15 -6.28 9.10
C LYS A 172 15.64 -5.40 10.25
N LEU A 173 14.74 -4.73 10.95
CA LEU A 173 15.04 -3.93 12.14
C LEU A 173 15.30 -4.78 13.40
N GLY A 174 15.17 -6.11 13.30
CA GLY A 174 15.48 -7.06 14.38
C GLY A 174 14.32 -7.38 15.32
N PHE A 175 13.11 -6.91 15.02
CA PHE A 175 11.92 -7.22 15.82
C PHE A 175 11.42 -8.64 15.57
N LYS A 176 10.78 -9.23 16.61
CA LYS A 176 9.98 -10.44 16.46
C LYS A 176 8.60 -10.06 15.90
N VAL A 177 8.14 -10.80 14.92
CA VAL A 177 6.87 -10.52 14.23
C VAL A 177 5.95 -11.73 14.28
N THR A 178 4.68 -11.51 14.59
CA THR A 178 3.59 -12.47 14.38
C THR A 178 2.76 -12.00 13.19
N ALA A 179 2.86 -12.70 12.08
CA ALA A 179 2.16 -12.43 10.84
C ALA A 179 0.81 -13.18 10.81
N ILE A 180 -0.30 -12.48 10.65
CA ILE A 180 -1.64 -13.06 10.53
C ILE A 180 -2.05 -13.04 9.06
N SER A 181 -2.32 -14.22 8.48
CA SER A 181 -2.67 -14.35 7.07
C SER A 181 -3.61 -15.51 6.81
N THR A 182 -4.60 -15.32 5.93
CA THR A 182 -5.45 -16.40 5.39
C THR A 182 -4.65 -17.45 4.61
N LYS A 183 -3.42 -17.12 4.21
CA LYS A 183 -2.52 -17.99 3.43
C LYS A 183 -1.40 -18.58 4.27
N GLY A 184 -1.43 -18.38 5.59
CA GLY A 184 -0.36 -18.80 6.48
C GLY A 184 -0.05 -20.30 6.47
N THR A 185 -1.03 -21.12 6.13
CA THR A 185 -0.92 -22.59 6.07
C THR A 185 -0.85 -23.17 4.66
N SER A 186 -1.08 -22.37 3.62
CA SER A 186 -0.93 -22.82 2.24
C SER A 186 0.55 -22.96 1.86
N LYS A 187 0.86 -23.84 0.89
CA LYS A 187 2.22 -24.03 0.41
C LYS A 187 2.82 -22.70 -0.11
N GLU A 188 2.05 -22.01 -0.95
CA GLU A 188 2.45 -20.73 -1.55
C GLU A 188 2.70 -19.66 -0.47
N GLY A 189 1.84 -19.61 0.55
CA GLY A 189 2.00 -18.69 1.68
C GLY A 189 3.22 -19.03 2.54
N ILE A 190 3.48 -20.30 2.83
CA ILE A 190 4.67 -20.74 3.56
C ILE A 190 5.94 -20.34 2.79
N ASP A 191 5.99 -20.63 1.49
CA ASP A 191 7.14 -20.29 0.64
C ASP A 191 7.33 -18.77 0.56
N PHE A 192 6.24 -18.00 0.45
CA PHE A 192 6.25 -16.54 0.47
C PHE A 192 6.83 -15.99 1.79
N PHE A 193 6.35 -16.46 2.94
CA PHE A 193 6.85 -15.99 4.23
C PHE A 193 8.29 -16.38 4.52
N LYS A 194 8.74 -17.56 4.05
CA LYS A 194 10.17 -17.95 4.13
C LYS A 194 11.03 -17.00 3.30
N LEU A 195 10.60 -16.69 2.08
CA LEU A 195 11.32 -15.76 1.20
C LEU A 195 11.37 -14.35 1.83
N LEU A 196 10.24 -13.86 2.35
CA LEU A 196 10.13 -12.57 3.02
C LEU A 196 11.05 -12.49 4.25
N ALA A 197 11.09 -13.53 5.06
CA ALA A 197 11.89 -13.56 6.27
C ALA A 197 13.41 -13.71 6.01
N GLY A 198 13.78 -14.43 4.95
CA GLY A 198 15.17 -14.67 4.61
C GLY A 198 15.99 -15.13 5.85
N ARG A 199 17.08 -14.43 6.14
CA ARG A 199 17.94 -14.73 7.31
C ARG A 199 17.28 -14.48 8.68
N HIS A 200 16.11 -13.84 8.73
CA HIS A 200 15.37 -13.49 9.94
C HIS A 200 14.23 -14.46 10.27
N GLU A 201 14.21 -15.65 9.67
CA GLU A 201 13.13 -16.65 9.82
C GLU A 201 12.83 -16.97 11.29
N ASN A 202 13.83 -17.03 12.16
CA ASN A 202 13.65 -17.27 13.60
C ASN A 202 12.88 -16.17 14.34
N ASN A 203 12.75 -14.98 13.75
CA ASN A 203 11.99 -13.86 14.32
C ASN A 203 10.56 -13.77 13.76
N LEU A 204 10.17 -14.64 12.83
CA LEU A 204 8.85 -14.66 12.24
C LEU A 204 8.03 -15.86 12.73
N SER A 205 6.83 -15.59 13.21
CA SER A 205 5.78 -16.58 13.44
C SER A 205 4.60 -16.27 12.54
N VAL A 206 4.08 -17.26 11.81
CA VAL A 206 2.92 -17.10 10.95
C VAL A 206 1.75 -17.86 11.55
N ILE A 207 0.61 -17.19 11.68
CA ILE A 207 -0.64 -17.75 12.22
C ILE A 207 -1.75 -17.53 11.19
N ASP A 208 -2.55 -18.54 10.94
CA ASP A 208 -3.73 -18.38 10.11
C ASP A 208 -4.83 -17.59 10.84
N THR A 209 -5.75 -17.03 10.06
CA THR A 209 -6.79 -16.12 10.56
C THR A 209 -7.78 -16.81 11.48
N GLU A 210 -8.14 -18.07 11.23
CA GLU A 210 -9.08 -18.83 12.06
C GLU A 210 -8.47 -19.11 13.43
N THR A 211 -7.22 -19.55 13.45
CA THR A 211 -6.47 -19.75 14.72
C THR A 211 -6.32 -18.45 15.50
N PHE A 212 -6.03 -17.33 14.81
CA PHE A 212 -5.88 -16.03 15.48
C PHE A 212 -7.19 -15.54 16.09
N LEU A 213 -8.30 -15.60 15.38
CA LEU A 213 -9.61 -15.17 15.88
C LEU A 213 -10.12 -16.15 16.96
N GLY A 214 -9.93 -17.47 16.76
CA GLY A 214 -10.28 -18.51 17.71
C GLY A 214 -11.70 -18.42 18.22
N GLU A 215 -11.90 -18.41 19.56
CA GLU A 215 -13.21 -18.30 20.21
C GLU A 215 -13.82 -16.88 20.16
N GLY A 216 -13.26 -15.97 19.33
CA GLY A 216 -13.73 -14.60 19.17
C GLY A 216 -12.96 -13.58 20.00
N VAL A 217 -13.54 -12.39 20.12
CA VAL A 217 -12.90 -11.23 20.75
C VAL A 217 -13.38 -11.06 22.19
N ARG A 218 -12.45 -11.07 23.13
CA ARG A 218 -12.71 -10.72 24.55
C ARG A 218 -12.46 -9.23 24.76
N PRO A 219 -13.16 -8.59 25.72
CA PRO A 219 -12.94 -7.17 26.05
C PRO A 219 -11.49 -6.85 26.43
N LEU A 220 -10.82 -7.80 27.09
CA LEU A 220 -9.40 -7.77 27.44
C LEU A 220 -8.89 -9.21 27.51
N ASP A 221 -7.87 -9.52 26.73
CA ASP A 221 -7.26 -10.85 26.66
C ASP A 221 -5.82 -10.81 27.20
N LYS A 222 -5.14 -11.98 27.22
CA LYS A 222 -3.72 -12.03 27.58
C LYS A 222 -2.91 -11.12 26.66
N ALA A 223 -2.05 -10.30 27.24
CA ALA A 223 -1.15 -9.45 26.48
C ALA A 223 -0.05 -10.30 25.81
N ASN A 224 -0.17 -10.53 24.53
CA ASN A 224 0.75 -11.36 23.73
C ASN A 224 1.70 -10.54 22.87
N PHE A 225 1.37 -9.27 22.58
CA PHE A 225 2.06 -8.41 21.62
C PHE A 225 2.52 -7.10 22.25
N SER A 226 3.67 -6.60 21.85
CA SER A 226 4.15 -5.27 22.26
C SER A 226 3.46 -4.15 21.50
N ALA A 227 3.16 -4.37 20.23
CA ALA A 227 2.47 -3.43 19.35
C ALA A 227 1.71 -4.18 18.24
N GLY A 228 0.92 -3.45 17.44
CA GLY A 228 0.19 -4.03 16.32
C GLY A 228 0.15 -3.12 15.11
N ILE A 229 0.13 -3.74 13.92
CA ILE A 229 -0.19 -3.09 12.65
C ILE A 229 -1.40 -3.82 12.07
N ASP A 230 -2.52 -3.10 11.95
CA ASP A 230 -3.74 -3.65 11.38
C ASP A 230 -4.01 -3.10 9.98
N THR A 231 -4.03 -4.03 9.01
CA THR A 231 -4.32 -3.73 7.60
C THR A 231 -5.66 -4.32 7.13
N VAL A 232 -6.47 -4.85 8.07
CA VAL A 232 -7.68 -5.63 7.76
C VAL A 232 -8.95 -5.00 8.33
N GLY A 233 -8.89 -4.42 9.53
CA GLY A 233 -10.05 -3.87 10.23
C GLY A 233 -10.93 -4.93 10.90
N GLY A 234 -12.21 -4.58 11.17
CA GLY A 234 -13.21 -5.50 11.70
C GLY A 234 -12.77 -6.19 13.00
N GLU A 235 -13.04 -7.49 13.11
CA GLU A 235 -12.71 -8.29 14.29
C GLU A 235 -11.21 -8.44 14.53
N PHE A 236 -10.37 -8.34 13.48
CA PHE A 236 -8.91 -8.40 13.62
C PHE A 236 -8.40 -7.24 14.47
N LEU A 237 -8.82 -6.01 14.16
CA LEU A 237 -8.46 -4.84 14.94
C LEU A 237 -8.92 -4.98 16.40
N SER A 238 -10.14 -5.46 16.61
CA SER A 238 -10.69 -5.70 17.94
C SER A 238 -9.84 -6.71 18.74
N LYS A 239 -9.44 -7.80 18.09
CA LYS A 239 -8.62 -8.86 18.69
C LYS A 239 -7.22 -8.36 19.03
N ILE A 240 -6.57 -7.64 18.11
CA ILE A 240 -5.25 -7.04 18.32
C ILE A 240 -5.29 -6.10 19.53
N LEU A 241 -6.25 -5.17 19.58
CA LEU A 241 -6.40 -4.22 20.69
C LEU A 241 -6.54 -4.92 22.06
N SER A 242 -7.24 -6.06 22.12
CA SER A 242 -7.42 -6.82 23.36
C SER A 242 -6.14 -7.52 23.84
N GLN A 243 -5.14 -7.72 22.97
CA GLN A 243 -3.93 -8.52 23.23
C GLN A 243 -2.63 -7.72 23.30
N VAL A 244 -2.67 -6.40 23.10
CA VAL A 244 -1.49 -5.54 23.22
C VAL A 244 -1.18 -5.25 24.69
N GLU A 245 0.09 -5.23 25.04
CA GLU A 245 0.59 -4.97 26.39
C GLU A 245 0.45 -3.49 26.81
N PRO A 246 0.62 -3.19 28.12
CA PRO A 246 0.49 -1.81 28.60
C PRO A 246 1.41 -0.84 27.86
N LYS A 247 0.83 0.34 27.49
CA LYS A 247 1.43 1.43 26.73
C LYS A 247 1.78 1.08 25.27
N GLY A 248 1.37 -0.10 24.78
CA GLY A 248 1.58 -0.47 23.38
C GLY A 248 0.72 0.36 22.44
N VAL A 249 1.16 0.43 21.19
CA VAL A 249 0.50 1.19 20.12
C VAL A 249 0.01 0.24 19.04
N VAL A 250 -1.20 0.47 18.56
CA VAL A 250 -1.76 -0.21 17.38
C VAL A 250 -1.98 0.83 16.29
N SER A 251 -1.34 0.68 15.16
CA SER A 251 -1.63 1.46 13.94
C SER A 251 -2.65 0.73 13.08
N CYS A 252 -3.61 1.44 12.48
CA CYS A 252 -4.60 0.87 11.58
C CYS A 252 -4.70 1.66 10.27
N CYS A 253 -4.78 0.94 9.14
CA CYS A 253 -4.84 1.53 7.80
C CYS A 253 -5.76 0.79 6.84
N GLY A 254 -6.34 -0.35 7.21
CA GLY A 254 -7.13 -1.19 6.32
C GLY A 254 -8.56 -1.45 6.80
N ASN A 255 -9.41 -1.88 5.86
CA ASN A 255 -10.82 -2.17 6.10
C ASN A 255 -11.35 -3.35 5.27
N VAL A 256 -10.50 -4.27 4.87
CA VAL A 256 -10.89 -5.43 4.03
C VAL A 256 -11.94 -6.31 4.72
N ALA A 257 -11.87 -6.46 6.04
CA ALA A 257 -12.88 -7.16 6.85
C ALA A 257 -14.01 -6.24 7.36
N GLY A 258 -14.09 -5.01 6.82
CA GLY A 258 -15.10 -4.02 7.15
C GLY A 258 -14.56 -2.81 7.90
N GLY A 259 -15.20 -1.65 7.66
CA GLY A 259 -14.82 -0.37 8.28
C GLY A 259 -15.29 -0.19 9.72
N SER A 260 -16.10 -1.12 10.24
CA SER A 260 -16.60 -1.07 11.62
C SER A 260 -15.95 -2.16 12.47
N PHE A 261 -15.56 -1.82 13.69
CA PHE A 261 -15.04 -2.78 14.65
C PHE A 261 -15.68 -2.57 16.03
N LYS A 262 -15.79 -3.65 16.82
CA LYS A 262 -16.36 -3.61 18.16
C LYS A 262 -15.27 -3.82 19.20
N SER A 263 -15.00 -2.83 20.02
CA SER A 263 -14.00 -2.90 21.09
C SER A 263 -14.61 -2.50 22.44
N SER A 264 -13.86 -2.69 23.52
CA SER A 264 -14.19 -2.16 24.84
C SER A 264 -13.22 -1.05 25.23
N VAL A 265 -13.55 -0.31 26.29
CA VAL A 265 -12.65 0.72 26.84
C VAL A 265 -11.48 0.10 27.64
N PHE A 266 -11.55 -1.18 28.02
CA PHE A 266 -10.57 -1.80 28.92
C PHE A 266 -9.13 -1.80 28.41
N PRO A 267 -8.83 -2.11 27.14
CA PRO A 267 -7.47 -1.98 26.63
C PRO A 267 -6.90 -0.56 26.84
N PHE A 268 -7.73 0.44 26.65
CA PHE A 268 -7.33 1.86 26.76
C PHE A 268 -7.14 2.29 28.22
N ILE A 269 -8.13 2.05 29.11
CA ILE A 269 -8.09 2.57 30.48
C ILE A 269 -7.27 1.70 31.44
N LEU A 270 -7.15 0.38 31.19
CA LEU A 270 -6.39 -0.54 32.06
C LEU A 270 -4.96 -0.78 31.61
N ARG A 271 -4.70 -0.62 30.31
CA ARG A 271 -3.34 -0.79 29.74
C ARG A 271 -2.77 0.47 29.14
N GLY A 272 -3.57 1.53 28.96
CA GLY A 272 -3.11 2.79 28.38
C GLY A 272 -2.60 2.62 26.94
N ILE A 273 -3.19 1.68 26.15
CA ILE A 273 -2.81 1.50 24.75
C ILE A 273 -3.29 2.68 23.92
N SER A 274 -2.65 2.89 22.77
CA SER A 274 -3.07 3.86 21.77
C SER A 274 -3.48 3.18 20.48
N LEU A 275 -4.56 3.67 19.86
CA LEU A 275 -4.96 3.32 18.49
C LEU A 275 -4.68 4.53 17.60
N VAL A 276 -3.85 4.34 16.57
CA VAL A 276 -3.43 5.41 15.65
C VAL A 276 -3.91 5.10 14.25
N GLY A 277 -4.78 5.95 13.69
CA GLY A 277 -5.18 5.89 12.29
C GLY A 277 -4.05 6.38 11.37
N ILE A 278 -3.82 5.66 10.29
CA ILE A 278 -2.78 6.00 9.31
C ILE A 278 -3.44 6.46 8.02
N ASP A 279 -3.30 7.75 7.75
CA ASP A 279 -3.60 8.35 6.46
C ASP A 279 -2.28 8.61 5.71
N SER A 280 -1.93 7.70 4.82
CA SER A 280 -0.75 7.84 3.95
C SER A 280 -1.06 8.61 2.67
N GLN A 281 -2.36 8.74 2.32
CA GLN A 281 -2.80 9.43 1.11
C GLN A 281 -2.53 10.91 1.18
N ASP A 282 -3.00 11.58 2.23
CA ASP A 282 -2.92 13.04 2.41
C ASP A 282 -1.77 13.47 3.35
N SER A 283 -0.82 12.58 3.58
CA SER A 283 0.40 12.90 4.35
C SER A 283 1.16 14.08 3.73
N PRO A 284 1.73 14.99 4.55
CA PRO A 284 2.54 16.09 4.05
C PRO A 284 3.68 15.61 3.13
N LEU A 285 3.95 16.35 2.05
CA LEU A 285 4.92 15.99 1.01
C LEU A 285 6.31 15.69 1.60
N GLN A 286 6.80 16.52 2.52
CA GLN A 286 8.07 16.31 3.20
C GLN A 286 8.11 14.98 3.98
N LYS A 287 6.99 14.59 4.59
CA LYS A 287 6.90 13.30 5.30
C LYS A 287 6.96 12.12 4.32
N LYS A 288 6.30 12.24 3.16
CA LYS A 288 6.40 11.24 2.08
C LYS A 288 7.84 11.13 1.57
N GLN A 289 8.54 12.25 1.30
CA GLN A 289 9.95 12.22 0.90
C GLN A 289 10.80 11.51 1.94
N ASN A 290 10.65 11.83 3.22
CA ASN A 290 11.40 11.17 4.31
C ASN A 290 11.16 9.67 4.36
N PHE A 291 9.93 9.20 4.08
CA PHE A 291 9.65 7.77 3.99
C PHE A 291 10.31 7.13 2.78
N TRP A 292 10.27 7.76 1.61
CA TRP A 292 10.97 7.26 0.42
C TRP A 292 12.48 7.15 0.66
N ASP A 293 13.08 8.13 1.32
CA ASP A 293 14.51 8.11 1.67
C ASP A 293 14.83 6.95 2.64
N LYS A 294 13.98 6.69 3.65
CA LYS A 294 14.13 5.53 4.54
C LYS A 294 13.99 4.20 3.78
N LEU A 295 12.98 4.07 2.89
CA LEU A 295 12.75 2.88 2.08
C LEU A 295 13.88 2.63 1.07
N ALA A 296 14.57 3.67 0.63
CA ALA A 296 15.74 3.57 -0.21
C ALA A 296 17.04 3.24 0.57
N ALA A 297 17.04 3.42 1.89
CA ALA A 297 18.23 3.25 2.75
C ALA A 297 18.02 2.12 3.78
N ASP A 298 17.86 2.47 5.04
CA ASP A 298 17.86 1.53 6.17
C ASP A 298 16.68 0.54 6.15
N TRP A 299 15.56 0.94 5.56
CA TRP A 299 14.34 0.13 5.44
C TRP A 299 14.22 -0.57 4.08
N ASN A 300 15.27 -0.52 3.26
CA ASN A 300 15.27 -1.16 1.95
C ASN A 300 15.08 -2.67 2.07
N LEU A 301 14.18 -3.22 1.24
CA LEU A 301 13.92 -4.65 1.08
C LEU A 301 14.18 -5.05 -0.37
N ASP A 302 14.63 -6.29 -0.58
CA ASP A 302 14.59 -6.91 -1.89
C ASP A 302 13.19 -7.46 -2.15
N LEU A 303 12.35 -6.65 -2.80
CA LEU A 303 10.96 -7.00 -3.11
C LEU A 303 10.79 -7.64 -4.49
N GLN A 304 11.84 -7.75 -5.31
CA GLN A 304 11.71 -8.24 -6.69
C GLN A 304 11.11 -9.64 -6.75
N SER A 305 11.54 -10.53 -5.86
CA SER A 305 11.05 -11.90 -5.77
C SER A 305 9.59 -12.03 -5.26
N GLN A 306 9.03 -10.95 -4.72
CA GLN A 306 7.68 -10.86 -4.17
C GLN A 306 6.78 -9.91 -4.98
N THR A 307 7.28 -9.47 -6.14
CA THR A 307 6.60 -8.54 -7.02
C THR A 307 6.30 -9.22 -8.36
N LYS A 308 5.02 -9.33 -8.69
CA LYS A 308 4.59 -9.72 -10.03
C LYS A 308 4.58 -8.49 -10.92
N VAL A 309 5.33 -8.52 -12.01
CA VAL A 309 5.34 -7.45 -13.02
C VAL A 309 4.41 -7.85 -14.15
N ILE A 310 3.48 -6.98 -14.49
CA ILE A 310 2.47 -7.17 -15.54
C ILE A 310 2.46 -6.00 -16.52
N THR A 311 1.71 -6.14 -17.59
CA THR A 311 1.33 -5.05 -18.52
C THR A 311 -0.07 -4.53 -18.22
N LEU A 312 -0.48 -3.43 -18.88
CA LEU A 312 -1.86 -2.94 -18.77
C LEU A 312 -2.89 -3.97 -19.25
N ASP A 313 -2.54 -4.81 -20.23
CA ASP A 313 -3.45 -5.81 -20.80
C ASP A 313 -3.79 -6.94 -19.80
N GLU A 314 -2.93 -7.19 -18.82
CA GLU A 314 -3.12 -8.20 -17.77
C GLU A 314 -3.81 -7.64 -16.52
N LEU A 315 -4.00 -6.33 -16.44
CA LEU A 315 -4.45 -5.64 -15.23
C LEU A 315 -5.85 -6.07 -14.76
N GLN A 316 -6.79 -6.35 -15.68
CA GLN A 316 -8.15 -6.76 -15.33
C GLN A 316 -8.16 -8.09 -14.55
N GLU A 317 -7.30 -9.04 -14.89
CA GLU A 317 -7.18 -10.32 -14.17
C GLU A 317 -6.66 -10.09 -12.74
N GLU A 318 -5.66 -9.23 -12.59
CA GLU A 318 -5.09 -8.92 -11.27
C GLU A 318 -6.05 -8.11 -10.38
N ILE A 319 -6.89 -7.25 -10.97
CA ILE A 319 -7.98 -6.58 -10.23
C ILE A 319 -8.95 -7.63 -9.64
N THR A 320 -9.32 -8.64 -10.41
CA THR A 320 -10.16 -9.73 -9.90
C THR A 320 -9.46 -10.50 -8.78
N THR A 321 -8.19 -10.86 -9.00
CA THR A 321 -7.37 -11.59 -8.03
C THR A 321 -7.25 -10.87 -6.68
N ILE A 322 -7.01 -9.55 -6.69
CA ILE A 322 -6.87 -8.79 -5.43
C ILE A 322 -8.20 -8.67 -4.69
N LEU A 323 -9.32 -8.49 -5.40
CA LEU A 323 -10.66 -8.42 -4.80
C LEU A 323 -11.09 -9.74 -4.17
N GLU A 324 -10.69 -10.87 -4.74
CA GLU A 324 -10.91 -12.21 -4.20
C GLU A 324 -9.94 -12.57 -3.06
N GLY A 325 -9.03 -11.65 -2.69
CA GLY A 325 -7.99 -11.89 -1.68
C GLY A 325 -6.90 -12.85 -2.15
N GLY A 326 -6.78 -13.11 -3.47
CA GLY A 326 -5.81 -14.02 -4.08
C GLY A 326 -4.38 -13.49 -4.10
N GLN A 327 -4.17 -12.19 -4.04
CA GLN A 327 -2.85 -11.56 -4.18
C GLN A 327 -1.89 -11.95 -3.04
N LEU A 328 -0.64 -12.24 -3.41
CA LEU A 328 0.53 -12.37 -2.52
C LEU A 328 1.54 -11.29 -2.89
N GLY A 329 2.02 -10.52 -1.89
CA GLY A 329 3.01 -9.46 -2.12
C GLY A 329 2.46 -8.32 -2.99
N ARG A 330 3.21 -7.97 -4.04
CA ARG A 330 2.93 -6.79 -4.88
C ARG A 330 2.66 -7.15 -6.34
N VAL A 331 1.82 -6.35 -6.98
CA VAL A 331 1.63 -6.34 -8.45
C VAL A 331 2.01 -4.95 -8.96
N VAL A 332 2.90 -4.90 -9.95
CA VAL A 332 3.42 -3.68 -10.57
C VAL A 332 3.15 -3.72 -12.07
N ILE A 333 2.61 -2.65 -12.60
CA ILE A 333 2.32 -2.48 -14.01
C ILE A 333 3.50 -1.79 -14.67
N LYS A 334 4.11 -2.44 -15.66
CA LYS A 334 5.14 -1.86 -16.52
C LYS A 334 4.47 -1.18 -17.70
N HIS A 335 4.74 0.11 -17.89
CA HIS A 335 4.26 0.85 -19.05
C HIS A 335 5.25 0.70 -20.20
N GLY A 336 4.72 0.53 -21.42
CA GLY A 336 5.52 0.43 -22.66
C GLY A 336 5.98 1.80 -23.14
N ASP A 337 6.95 1.79 -24.06
CA ASP A 337 7.27 2.97 -24.84
C ASP A 337 6.11 3.28 -25.80
N ASP A 338 5.89 4.58 -26.07
CA ASP A 338 4.96 5.02 -27.10
C ASP A 338 5.43 4.44 -28.45
N GLN A 339 4.54 3.71 -29.16
CA GLN A 339 4.80 3.22 -30.52
C GLN A 339 4.65 4.33 -31.52
#